data_a652f4b1ad1122c6a6598e9a69750d5c
#
_entry.id   a652f4b1ad1122c6a6598e9a69750d5c
#
_cell.length_a   1.000
_cell.length_b   1.000
_cell.length_c   1.000
_cell.angle_alpha   90.00
_cell.angle_beta   90.00
_cell.angle_gamma   90.00
#
_symmetry.space_group_name_H-M   'P 1'
#
loop_
_entity.id
_entity.type
_entity.pdbx_description
1 polymer ?
#
loop_
_entity_poly.entity_id
_entity_poly.type
_entity_poly.pdbx_seq_one_letter_code
_entity_poly.pdbx_strand_id
1 'polypeptide(L)'
;FLFRKPLRTRLRMQKVVRDDPDINDWLIIFSWTPKVLYAPTIVASFVAAILSCFDSIRPEAIGGIWAAVFFLNFLVEEYNISIKILLIAIVGIGFFLLWLHLLGWVMPFLRLFKSIALSINATFFLVAGLLGLFAILVSWLKGLFYYVTITPNYMNLQEGPTESGEQIGREDYNSRIDTSDFLERLMGFGRIIITFREDRKREPIAILVWHIQKKAQMLERVRGKLAIDQHASLT
;
A
#
# COMPACT_ATOMS: atom_id res chain seq x y z
N PHE A 1 -16.98 -19.55 -10.82
CA PHE A 1 -16.40 -20.85 -10.44
C PHE A 1 -14.93 -20.66 -9.99
N LEU A 2 -14.13 -19.87 -10.70
CA LEU A 2 -12.68 -19.66 -10.45
C LEU A 2 -12.38 -19.06 -9.06
N PHE A 3 -13.20 -18.13 -8.58
CA PHE A 3 -13.01 -17.44 -7.29
C PHE A 3 -13.63 -18.15 -6.09
N ARG A 4 -14.44 -19.20 -6.30
CA ARG A 4 -15.15 -19.88 -5.22
C ARG A 4 -14.20 -20.62 -4.27
N LYS A 5 -13.15 -21.25 -4.81
CA LYS A 5 -12.15 -21.98 -4.02
C LYS A 5 -11.29 -21.03 -3.16
N PRO A 6 -10.61 -20.01 -3.74
CA PRO A 6 -9.77 -19.10 -2.97
C PRO A 6 -10.55 -18.32 -1.89
N LEU A 7 -11.78 -17.85 -2.21
CA LEU A 7 -12.67 -17.22 -1.23
C LEU A 7 -13.05 -18.18 -0.09
N ARG A 8 -13.36 -19.42 -0.41
CA ARG A 8 -13.70 -20.43 0.59
C ARG A 8 -12.49 -20.77 1.45
N THR A 9 -11.30 -20.87 0.87
CA THR A 9 -10.05 -21.10 1.59
C THR A 9 -9.73 -19.93 2.53
N ARG A 10 -9.86 -18.69 2.05
CA ARG A 10 -9.68 -17.48 2.87
C ARG A 10 -10.66 -17.44 4.06
N LEU A 11 -11.93 -17.71 3.82
CA LEU A 11 -12.95 -17.74 4.88
C LEU A 11 -12.72 -18.90 5.86
N ARG A 12 -12.34 -20.08 5.38
CA ARG A 12 -12.00 -21.23 6.23
C ARG A 12 -10.77 -20.94 7.08
N MET A 13 -9.68 -20.44 6.48
CA MET A 13 -8.47 -20.10 7.22
C MET A 13 -8.73 -19.03 8.28
N GLN A 14 -9.51 -17.99 7.96
CA GLN A 14 -9.89 -16.99 8.95
C GLN A 14 -10.73 -17.61 10.11
N LYS A 15 -11.59 -18.55 9.79
CA LYS A 15 -12.43 -19.24 10.79
C LYS A 15 -11.61 -20.21 11.64
N VAL A 16 -10.79 -21.04 11.01
CA VAL A 16 -9.92 -22.02 11.70
C VAL A 16 -8.93 -21.30 12.61
N VAL A 17 -8.28 -20.24 12.13
CA VAL A 17 -7.34 -19.43 12.94
C VAL A 17 -8.04 -18.72 14.10
N ARG A 18 -9.33 -18.41 13.99
CA ARG A 18 -10.09 -17.76 15.06
C ARG A 18 -10.60 -18.74 16.11
N ASP A 19 -10.98 -19.92 15.68
CA ASP A 19 -11.74 -20.89 16.54
C ASP A 19 -10.82 -21.90 17.23
N ASP A 20 -9.52 -21.98 16.86
CA ASP A 20 -8.55 -22.90 17.44
C ASP A 20 -7.49 -22.15 18.27
N PRO A 21 -7.47 -22.32 19.61
CA PRO A 21 -6.50 -21.65 20.49
C PRO A 21 -5.05 -22.06 20.21
N ASP A 22 -4.80 -23.26 19.69
CA ASP A 22 -3.46 -23.76 19.38
C ASP A 22 -2.91 -23.20 18.06
N ILE A 23 -3.79 -22.72 17.19
CA ILE A 23 -3.43 -22.12 15.88
C ILE A 23 -3.31 -20.57 15.96
N ASN A 24 -3.47 -19.96 17.10
CA ASN A 24 -3.28 -18.50 17.30
C ASN A 24 -1.89 -17.99 16.89
N ASP A 25 -0.97 -18.87 16.57
CA ASP A 25 0.41 -18.57 16.19
C ASP A 25 0.66 -18.58 14.68
N TRP A 26 -0.40 -18.61 13.90
CA TRP A 26 -0.28 -18.53 12.44
C TRP A 26 -0.47 -17.10 11.96
N LEU A 27 0.47 -16.61 11.16
CA LEU A 27 0.36 -15.33 10.51
C LEU A 27 0.06 -15.52 9.03
N ILE A 28 -1.14 -15.15 8.60
CA ILE A 28 -1.51 -15.14 7.20
C ILE A 28 -1.38 -13.74 6.64
N ILE A 29 -0.58 -13.59 5.58
CA ILE A 29 -0.25 -12.34 4.94
C ILE A 29 -0.78 -12.39 3.50
N PHE A 30 -1.80 -11.57 3.20
CA PHE A 30 -2.28 -11.39 1.83
C PHE A 30 -1.52 -10.25 1.17
N SER A 31 -0.95 -10.52 -0.01
CA SER A 31 -0.22 -9.52 -0.77
C SER A 31 -1.16 -8.50 -1.40
N TRP A 32 -0.87 -7.22 -1.20
CA TRP A 32 -1.47 -6.12 -1.93
C TRP A 32 -0.51 -5.61 -3.00
N THR A 33 -1.04 -5.07 -4.09
CA THR A 33 -0.18 -4.37 -5.05
C THR A 33 -0.02 -2.90 -4.63
N PRO A 34 1.11 -2.25 -4.93
CA PRO A 34 1.33 -0.83 -4.61
C PRO A 34 0.24 0.10 -5.16
N LYS A 35 -0.50 -0.32 -6.19
CA LYS A 35 -1.61 0.45 -6.77
C LYS A 35 -2.68 0.88 -5.77
N VAL A 36 -2.79 0.20 -4.62
CA VAL A 36 -3.69 0.60 -3.53
C VAL A 36 -3.30 1.95 -2.94
N LEU A 37 -2.02 2.34 -3.04
CA LEU A 37 -1.49 3.60 -2.52
C LEU A 37 -1.95 4.82 -3.34
N TYR A 38 -2.59 4.60 -4.51
CA TYR A 38 -3.28 5.66 -5.26
C TYR A 38 -4.67 6.01 -4.71
N ALA A 39 -5.08 5.43 -3.57
CA ALA A 39 -6.37 5.73 -2.96
C ALA A 39 -6.61 7.25 -2.71
N PRO A 40 -5.63 8.08 -2.30
CA PRO A 40 -5.85 9.52 -2.19
C PRO A 40 -6.29 10.17 -3.50
N THR A 41 -5.67 9.78 -4.64
CA THR A 41 -6.05 10.26 -5.97
C THR A 41 -7.44 9.78 -6.36
N ILE A 42 -7.80 8.54 -6.02
CA ILE A 42 -9.14 7.98 -6.30
C ILE A 42 -10.22 8.76 -5.54
N VAL A 43 -9.99 9.02 -4.26
CA VAL A 43 -10.89 9.84 -3.44
C VAL A 43 -10.99 11.25 -4.00
N ALA A 44 -9.87 11.88 -4.36
CA ALA A 44 -9.84 13.20 -4.98
C ALA A 44 -10.63 13.21 -6.30
N SER A 45 -10.59 12.13 -7.09
CA SER A 45 -11.34 12.01 -8.34
C SER A 45 -12.85 12.01 -8.09
N PHE A 46 -13.35 11.26 -7.11
CA PHE A 46 -14.77 11.27 -6.77
C PHE A 46 -15.23 12.61 -6.19
N VAL A 47 -14.41 13.22 -5.32
CA VAL A 47 -14.68 14.57 -4.79
C VAL A 47 -14.72 15.59 -5.92
N ALA A 48 -13.76 15.57 -6.84
CA ALA A 48 -13.72 16.46 -8.00
C ALA A 48 -14.94 16.26 -8.91
N ALA A 49 -15.36 15.01 -9.14
CA ALA A 49 -16.57 14.71 -9.92
C ALA A 49 -17.83 15.35 -9.28
N ILE A 50 -17.97 15.21 -7.96
CA ILE A 50 -19.09 15.82 -7.21
C ILE A 50 -19.01 17.35 -7.28
N LEU A 51 -17.84 17.93 -7.01
CA LEU A 51 -17.65 19.39 -7.04
C LEU A 51 -17.91 19.99 -8.43
N SER A 52 -17.60 19.25 -9.49
CA SER A 52 -17.84 19.67 -10.88
C SER A 52 -19.34 19.71 -11.25
N CYS A 53 -20.23 19.18 -10.41
CA CYS A 53 -21.67 19.32 -10.57
C CYS A 53 -22.21 20.67 -10.04
N PHE A 54 -21.38 21.44 -9.34
CA PHE A 54 -21.77 22.75 -8.79
C PHE A 54 -21.18 23.87 -9.66
N ASP A 55 -22.03 24.69 -10.28
CA ASP A 55 -21.64 25.82 -11.12
C ASP A 55 -20.87 26.94 -10.39
N SER A 56 -20.87 26.90 -9.05
CA SER A 56 -20.23 27.91 -8.21
C SER A 56 -18.70 27.83 -8.22
N ILE A 57 -18.11 26.70 -8.62
CA ILE A 57 -16.67 26.45 -8.57
C ILE A 57 -16.12 26.41 -10.00
N ARG A 58 -15.03 27.14 -10.22
CA ARG A 58 -14.38 27.17 -11.55
C ARG A 58 -13.79 25.80 -11.90
N PRO A 59 -14.10 25.23 -13.09
CA PRO A 59 -13.60 23.92 -13.50
C PRO A 59 -12.06 23.84 -13.50
N GLU A 60 -11.37 24.94 -13.82
CA GLU A 60 -9.92 25.01 -13.82
C GLU A 60 -9.34 24.85 -12.41
N ALA A 61 -10.02 25.36 -11.37
CA ALA A 61 -9.58 25.20 -10.00
C ALA A 61 -9.71 23.75 -9.55
N ILE A 62 -10.85 23.09 -9.88
CA ILE A 62 -11.05 21.68 -9.57
C ILE A 62 -9.99 20.82 -10.28
N GLY A 63 -9.78 21.05 -11.58
CA GLY A 63 -8.78 20.34 -12.37
C GLY A 63 -7.35 20.54 -11.86
N GLY A 64 -7.01 21.77 -11.48
CA GLY A 64 -5.70 22.12 -10.92
C GLY A 64 -5.43 21.43 -9.57
N ILE A 65 -6.40 21.46 -8.66
CA ILE A 65 -6.29 20.78 -7.35
C ILE A 65 -6.18 19.26 -7.53
N TRP A 66 -7.02 18.69 -8.37
CA TRP A 66 -6.97 17.26 -8.66
C TRP A 66 -5.60 16.86 -9.26
N ALA A 67 -5.10 17.62 -10.24
CA ALA A 67 -3.80 17.37 -10.84
C ALA A 67 -2.67 17.47 -9.79
N ALA A 68 -2.72 18.45 -8.89
CA ALA A 68 -1.74 18.57 -7.80
C ALA A 68 -1.77 17.34 -6.88
N VAL A 69 -2.95 16.86 -6.48
CA VAL A 69 -3.09 15.64 -5.66
C VAL A 69 -2.55 14.41 -6.40
N PHE A 70 -2.88 14.28 -7.70
CA PHE A 70 -2.40 13.19 -8.52
C PHE A 70 -0.87 13.19 -8.62
N PHE A 71 -0.25 14.33 -8.96
CA PHE A 71 1.19 14.42 -9.10
C PHE A 71 1.93 14.23 -7.78
N LEU A 72 1.42 14.79 -6.68
CA LEU A 72 2.00 14.57 -5.36
C LEU A 72 1.96 13.08 -4.97
N ASN A 73 0.81 12.43 -5.18
CA ASN A 73 0.67 11.01 -4.89
C ASN A 73 1.58 10.17 -5.78
N PHE A 74 1.66 10.49 -7.07
CA PHE A 74 2.57 9.84 -8.03
C PHE A 74 4.04 10.00 -7.62
N LEU A 75 4.47 11.22 -7.28
CA LEU A 75 5.86 11.47 -6.87
C LEU A 75 6.21 10.71 -5.58
N VAL A 76 5.31 10.70 -4.60
CA VAL A 76 5.55 10.00 -3.32
C VAL A 76 5.65 8.50 -3.55
N GLU A 77 4.76 7.92 -4.37
CA GLU A 77 4.73 6.48 -4.65
C GLU A 77 5.92 6.04 -5.50
N GLU A 78 6.22 6.74 -6.59
CA GLU A 78 7.24 6.32 -7.55
C GLU A 78 8.65 6.50 -7.00
N TYR A 79 8.90 7.60 -6.28
CA TYR A 79 10.24 7.94 -5.80
C TYR A 79 10.48 7.61 -4.33
N ASN A 80 9.53 6.99 -3.63
CA ASN A 80 9.60 6.68 -2.20
C ASN A 80 10.06 7.91 -1.37
N ILE A 81 9.50 9.08 -1.68
CA ILE A 81 9.92 10.34 -1.08
C ILE A 81 9.59 10.33 0.41
N SER A 82 10.63 10.51 1.24
CA SER A 82 10.44 10.61 2.68
C SER A 82 9.64 11.87 3.03
N ILE A 83 8.83 11.79 4.08
CA ILE A 83 8.03 12.95 4.56
C ILE A 83 8.89 14.18 4.83
N LYS A 84 10.15 14.00 5.23
CA LYS A 84 11.08 15.10 5.49
C LYS A 84 11.36 15.91 4.22
N ILE A 85 11.61 15.20 3.10
CA ILE A 85 11.86 15.83 1.80
C ILE A 85 10.59 16.52 1.31
N LEU A 86 9.42 15.88 1.47
CA LEU A 86 8.13 16.45 1.10
C LEU A 86 7.84 17.74 1.88
N LEU A 87 8.06 17.74 3.20
CA LEU A 87 7.91 18.95 4.03
C LEU A 87 8.87 20.08 3.62
N ILE A 88 10.14 19.74 3.37
CA ILE A 88 11.13 20.70 2.89
C ILE A 88 10.68 21.30 1.56
N ALA A 89 10.19 20.47 0.63
CA ALA A 89 9.70 20.94 -0.66
C ALA A 89 8.48 21.87 -0.50
N ILE A 90 7.50 21.53 0.34
CA ILE A 90 6.33 22.36 0.61
C ILE A 90 6.74 23.71 1.21
N VAL A 91 7.62 23.69 2.22
CA VAL A 91 8.15 24.91 2.84
C VAL A 91 8.93 25.73 1.81
N GLY A 92 9.78 25.08 1.00
CA GLY A 92 10.54 25.73 -0.07
C GLY A 92 9.65 26.40 -1.12
N ILE A 93 8.57 25.72 -1.55
CA ILE A 93 7.56 26.30 -2.45
C ILE A 93 6.88 27.50 -1.79
N GLY A 94 6.51 27.40 -0.52
CA GLY A 94 5.93 28.51 0.25
C GLY A 94 6.86 29.72 0.30
N PHE A 95 8.13 29.52 0.62
CA PHE A 95 9.15 30.58 0.59
C PHE A 95 9.34 31.19 -0.81
N PHE A 96 9.37 30.35 -1.85
CA PHE A 96 9.49 30.80 -3.22
C PHE A 96 8.29 31.68 -3.63
N LEU A 97 7.07 31.27 -3.31
CA LEU A 97 5.86 32.05 -3.58
C LEU A 97 5.84 33.37 -2.78
N LEU A 98 6.28 33.34 -1.52
CA LEU A 98 6.43 34.56 -0.71
C LEU A 98 7.45 35.51 -1.34
N TRP A 99 8.59 35.01 -1.78
CA TRP A 99 9.62 35.79 -2.47
C TRP A 99 9.09 36.40 -3.76
N LEU A 100 8.37 35.62 -4.59
CA LEU A 100 7.70 36.14 -5.79
C LEU A 100 6.66 37.21 -5.45
N HIS A 101 5.96 37.07 -4.29
CA HIS A 101 5.01 38.05 -3.84
C HIS A 101 5.68 39.38 -3.51
N LEU A 102 6.79 39.33 -2.78
CA LEU A 102 7.59 40.51 -2.44
C LEU A 102 8.12 41.26 -3.69
N LEU A 103 8.46 40.53 -4.75
CA LEU A 103 8.89 41.07 -6.03
C LEU A 103 7.73 41.57 -6.91
N GLY A 104 6.47 41.37 -6.52
CA GLY A 104 5.30 41.66 -7.35
C GLY A 104 5.12 40.73 -8.57
N TRP A 105 5.84 39.61 -8.60
CA TRP A 105 5.90 38.70 -9.75
C TRP A 105 4.93 37.52 -9.65
N VAL A 106 4.13 37.41 -8.61
CA VAL A 106 3.15 36.32 -8.46
C VAL A 106 2.18 36.28 -9.62
N MET A 107 1.61 37.44 -10.02
CA MET A 107 0.65 37.47 -11.13
C MET A 107 1.27 37.12 -12.48
N PRO A 108 2.44 37.64 -12.89
CA PRO A 108 3.14 37.17 -14.08
C PRO A 108 3.44 35.67 -14.04
N PHE A 109 3.92 35.17 -12.90
CA PHE A 109 4.21 33.74 -12.72
C PHE A 109 2.96 32.86 -12.85
N LEU A 110 1.86 33.22 -12.20
CA LEU A 110 0.59 32.49 -12.32
C LEU A 110 0.00 32.54 -13.74
N ARG A 111 0.26 33.61 -14.50
CA ARG A 111 -0.17 33.68 -15.91
C ARG A 111 0.51 32.65 -16.80
N LEU A 112 1.75 32.22 -16.49
CA LEU A 112 2.41 31.13 -17.20
C LEU A 112 1.63 29.82 -17.08
N PHE A 113 0.99 29.60 -15.94
CA PHE A 113 0.18 28.39 -15.71
C PHE A 113 -1.25 28.51 -16.26
N LYS A 114 -1.72 29.71 -16.62
CA LYS A 114 -3.05 29.90 -17.19
C LYS A 114 -3.24 29.12 -18.51
N SER A 115 -2.18 28.99 -19.31
CA SER A 115 -2.20 28.18 -20.54
C SER A 115 -2.18 26.67 -20.28
N ILE A 116 -1.82 26.24 -19.07
CA ILE A 116 -1.79 24.86 -18.62
C ILE A 116 -3.07 24.52 -17.82
N ALA A 117 -3.99 25.48 -17.67
CA ALA A 117 -5.23 25.28 -16.92
C ALA A 117 -6.03 24.12 -17.55
N LEU A 118 -6.10 23.01 -16.80
CA LEU A 118 -6.82 21.81 -17.21
C LEU A 118 -8.30 22.02 -16.92
N SER A 119 -9.07 22.40 -17.95
CA SER A 119 -10.52 22.36 -17.88
C SER A 119 -10.97 20.90 -18.07
N ILE A 120 -11.21 20.22 -16.98
CA ILE A 120 -11.59 18.80 -16.95
C ILE A 120 -13.08 18.72 -16.55
N ASN A 121 -13.84 17.88 -17.22
CA ASN A 121 -15.27 17.70 -16.93
C ASN A 121 -15.51 16.63 -15.85
N ALA A 122 -16.72 16.66 -15.26
CA ALA A 122 -17.15 15.71 -14.22
C ALA A 122 -17.02 14.25 -14.67
N THR A 123 -17.31 13.96 -15.94
CA THR A 123 -17.23 12.60 -16.49
C THR A 123 -15.81 12.04 -16.45
N PHE A 124 -14.80 12.86 -16.75
CA PHE A 124 -13.40 12.41 -16.65
C PHE A 124 -13.04 12.03 -15.23
N PHE A 125 -13.36 12.85 -14.24
CA PHE A 125 -13.07 12.56 -12.84
C PHE A 125 -13.76 11.29 -12.37
N LEU A 126 -15.03 11.10 -12.76
CA LEU A 126 -15.78 9.89 -12.44
C LEU A 126 -15.14 8.65 -13.05
N VAL A 127 -14.77 8.70 -14.33
CA VAL A 127 -14.10 7.59 -15.02
C VAL A 127 -12.74 7.30 -14.39
N ALA A 128 -11.93 8.33 -14.09
CA ALA A 128 -10.64 8.18 -13.43
C ALA A 128 -10.80 7.52 -12.04
N GLY A 129 -11.80 7.95 -11.25
CA GLY A 129 -12.12 7.36 -9.96
C GLY A 129 -12.54 5.89 -10.08
N LEU A 130 -13.41 5.55 -11.03
CA LEU A 130 -13.86 4.18 -11.27
C LEU A 130 -12.73 3.27 -11.74
N LEU A 131 -11.86 3.73 -12.64
CA LEU A 131 -10.68 2.97 -13.08
C LEU A 131 -9.72 2.72 -11.92
N GLY A 132 -9.50 3.71 -11.08
CA GLY A 132 -8.68 3.56 -9.88
C GLY A 132 -9.28 2.55 -8.89
N LEU A 133 -10.59 2.62 -8.65
CA LEU A 133 -11.30 1.67 -7.80
C LEU A 133 -11.26 0.25 -8.37
N PHE A 134 -11.38 0.11 -9.68
CA PHE A 134 -11.20 -1.17 -10.37
C PHE A 134 -9.78 -1.71 -10.19
N ALA A 135 -8.75 -0.87 -10.26
CA ALA A 135 -7.37 -1.28 -10.02
C ALA A 135 -7.16 -1.79 -8.57
N ILE A 136 -7.80 -1.16 -7.57
CA ILE A 136 -7.81 -1.65 -6.18
C ILE A 136 -8.52 -3.00 -6.08
N LEU A 137 -9.66 -3.16 -6.75
CA LEU A 137 -10.41 -4.43 -6.78
C LEU A 137 -9.54 -5.56 -7.37
N VAL A 138 -8.87 -5.30 -8.48
CA VAL A 138 -7.94 -6.26 -9.10
C VAL A 138 -6.78 -6.60 -8.15
N SER A 139 -6.23 -5.61 -7.43
CA SER A 139 -5.21 -5.81 -6.41
C SER A 139 -5.70 -6.74 -5.30
N TRP A 140 -6.91 -6.50 -4.80
CA TRP A 140 -7.52 -7.36 -3.78
C TRP A 140 -7.76 -8.79 -4.29
N LEU A 141 -8.28 -8.94 -5.51
CA LEU A 141 -8.45 -10.25 -6.15
C LEU A 141 -7.12 -10.99 -6.31
N LYS A 142 -6.06 -10.29 -6.74
CA LYS A 142 -4.71 -10.87 -6.81
C LYS A 142 -4.27 -11.39 -5.45
N GLY A 143 -4.49 -10.63 -4.38
CA GLY A 143 -4.14 -11.03 -3.02
C GLY A 143 -4.84 -12.31 -2.54
N LEU A 144 -5.94 -12.76 -3.18
CA LEU A 144 -6.56 -14.04 -2.87
C LEU A 144 -5.73 -15.26 -3.34
N PHE A 145 -4.91 -15.06 -4.38
CA PHE A 145 -4.08 -16.10 -4.99
C PHE A 145 -2.62 -16.01 -4.56
N TYR A 146 -2.21 -14.87 -4.00
CA TYR A 146 -0.84 -14.63 -3.55
C TYR A 146 -0.86 -14.28 -2.07
N TYR A 147 -0.51 -15.25 -1.24
CA TYR A 147 -0.43 -15.06 0.20
C TYR A 147 0.70 -15.89 0.81
N VAL A 148 1.17 -15.46 1.95
CA VAL A 148 2.19 -16.15 2.74
C VAL A 148 1.60 -16.52 4.09
N THR A 149 1.80 -17.75 4.50
CA THR A 149 1.46 -18.23 5.84
C THR A 149 2.75 -18.50 6.60
N ILE A 150 2.95 -17.82 7.69
CA ILE A 150 4.11 -18.00 8.57
C ILE A 150 3.65 -18.73 9.83
N THR A 151 4.25 -19.87 10.09
CA THR A 151 4.09 -20.66 11.31
C THR A 151 5.40 -20.66 12.08
N PRO A 152 5.44 -21.13 13.34
CA PRO A 152 6.69 -21.27 14.05
C PRO A 152 7.74 -22.12 13.32
N ASN A 153 7.35 -23.22 12.70
CA ASN A 153 8.28 -24.20 12.15
C ASN A 153 8.58 -24.02 10.66
N TYR A 154 7.67 -23.42 9.89
CA TYR A 154 7.82 -23.25 8.47
C TYR A 154 7.03 -22.05 7.93
N MET A 155 7.38 -21.63 6.76
CA MET A 155 6.63 -20.67 5.96
C MET A 155 6.07 -21.39 4.72
N ASN A 156 4.80 -21.13 4.41
CA ASN A 156 4.18 -21.59 3.17
C ASN A 156 3.94 -20.38 2.26
N LEU A 157 4.54 -20.40 1.08
CA LEU A 157 4.41 -19.38 0.06
C LEU A 157 3.47 -19.88 -1.04
N GLN A 158 2.30 -19.24 -1.12
CA GLN A 158 1.31 -19.54 -2.16
C GLN A 158 1.44 -18.53 -3.30
N GLU A 159 1.81 -19.02 -4.47
CA GLU A 159 1.92 -18.23 -5.69
C GLU A 159 0.99 -18.79 -6.78
N GLY A 160 -0.14 -18.11 -6.99
CA GLY A 160 -1.07 -18.45 -8.06
C GLY A 160 -2.28 -19.29 -7.64
N PRO A 161 -3.13 -19.67 -8.62
CA PRO A 161 -4.41 -20.34 -8.36
C PRO A 161 -4.28 -21.84 -8.04
N THR A 162 -3.12 -22.43 -8.29
CA THR A 162 -2.83 -23.84 -7.98
C THR A 162 -2.34 -23.93 -6.53
N GLU A 163 -2.91 -24.83 -5.75
CA GLU A 163 -2.63 -24.99 -4.31
C GLU A 163 -1.24 -25.63 -4.00
N SER A 164 -0.31 -25.58 -4.92
CA SER A 164 1.08 -26.03 -4.72
C SER A 164 1.90 -24.93 -4.05
N GLY A 165 1.65 -24.70 -2.77
CA GLY A 165 2.49 -23.79 -1.97
C GLY A 165 3.87 -24.39 -1.70
N GLU A 166 4.93 -23.60 -1.89
CA GLU A 166 6.27 -24.00 -1.48
C GLU A 166 6.40 -23.87 0.03
N GLN A 167 6.79 -24.97 0.68
CA GLN A 167 7.04 -25.00 2.12
C GLN A 167 8.54 -24.78 2.39
N ILE A 168 8.85 -23.75 3.17
CA ILE A 168 10.22 -23.33 3.47
C ILE A 168 10.44 -23.44 4.97
N GLY A 169 11.47 -24.17 5.38
CA GLY A 169 11.82 -24.35 6.79
C GLY A 169 12.19 -23.03 7.48
N ARG A 170 12.00 -22.97 8.79
CA ARG A 170 12.26 -21.75 9.59
C ARG A 170 13.71 -21.26 9.48
N GLU A 171 14.66 -22.18 9.35
CA GLU A 171 16.08 -21.87 9.27
C GLU A 171 16.52 -21.25 7.94
N ASP A 172 15.70 -21.44 6.89
CA ASP A 172 16.00 -21.05 5.53
C ASP A 172 15.53 -19.65 5.14
N TYR A 173 14.83 -18.95 6.03
CA TYR A 173 14.37 -17.57 5.77
C TYR A 173 14.48 -16.69 7.00
N ASN A 174 14.57 -15.39 6.74
CA ASN A 174 14.41 -14.34 7.73
C ASN A 174 13.33 -13.37 7.26
N SER A 175 12.58 -12.80 8.19
CA SER A 175 11.55 -11.83 7.86
C SER A 175 11.75 -10.56 8.68
N ARG A 176 11.68 -9.41 8.02
CA ARG A 176 11.75 -8.10 8.65
C ARG A 176 10.56 -7.25 8.23
N ILE A 177 10.18 -6.31 9.09
CA ILE A 177 9.13 -5.36 8.82
C ILE A 177 9.78 -4.05 8.36
N ASP A 178 9.28 -3.49 7.28
CA ASP A 178 9.66 -2.18 6.79
C ASP A 178 8.42 -1.29 6.75
N THR A 179 8.52 -0.16 7.43
CA THR A 179 7.49 0.88 7.50
C THR A 179 8.09 2.25 7.22
N SER A 180 9.16 2.29 6.42
CA SER A 180 9.89 3.52 6.09
C SER A 180 9.08 4.46 5.20
N ASP A 181 8.22 3.91 4.35
CA ASP A 181 7.39 4.68 3.43
C ASP A 181 6.28 5.43 4.17
N PHE A 182 6.24 6.75 3.92
CA PHE A 182 5.26 7.63 4.56
C PHE A 182 3.82 7.32 4.14
N LEU A 183 3.59 7.13 2.84
CA LEU A 183 2.24 6.90 2.30
C LEU A 183 1.68 5.55 2.77
N GLU A 184 2.50 4.51 2.77
CA GLU A 184 2.15 3.20 3.32
C GLU A 184 1.73 3.33 4.78
N ARG A 185 2.53 4.02 5.60
CA ARG A 185 2.26 4.21 7.02
C ARG A 185 1.00 5.05 7.28
N LEU A 186 0.77 6.11 6.50
CA LEU A 186 -0.42 6.95 6.60
C LEU A 186 -1.70 6.15 6.35
N MET A 187 -1.66 5.22 5.40
CA MET A 187 -2.78 4.35 5.03
C MET A 187 -2.86 3.06 5.86
N GLY A 188 -1.96 2.87 6.83
CA GLY A 188 -1.89 1.67 7.68
C GLY A 188 -1.30 0.45 6.98
N PHE A 189 -0.59 0.65 5.86
CA PHE A 189 0.20 -0.36 5.17
C PHE A 189 1.63 -0.41 5.69
N GLY A 190 2.35 -1.42 5.28
CA GLY A 190 3.79 -1.61 5.44
C GLY A 190 4.23 -2.85 4.71
N ARG A 191 5.54 -3.05 4.58
CA ARG A 191 6.11 -4.18 3.86
C ARG A 191 6.68 -5.19 4.85
N ILE A 192 6.38 -6.46 4.60
CA ILE A 192 7.10 -7.58 5.23
C ILE A 192 8.08 -8.09 4.19
N ILE A 193 9.37 -7.95 4.47
CA ILE A 193 10.46 -8.37 3.59
C ILE A 193 10.94 -9.72 4.10
N ILE A 194 10.87 -10.72 3.23
CA ILE A 194 11.32 -12.08 3.48
C ILE A 194 12.60 -12.27 2.69
N THR A 195 13.71 -12.55 3.39
CA THR A 195 15.00 -12.86 2.81
C THR A 195 15.28 -14.34 3.00
N PHE A 196 15.81 -14.98 1.97
CA PHE A 196 16.15 -16.40 1.98
C PHE A 196 17.64 -16.58 2.26
N ARG A 197 18.01 -17.76 2.75
CA ARG A 197 19.41 -18.12 2.96
C ARG A 197 20.13 -18.22 1.60
N GLU A 198 21.44 -17.91 1.57
CA GLU A 198 22.26 -17.82 0.34
C GLU A 198 22.20 -19.11 -0.49
N ASP A 199 22.07 -20.26 0.15
CA ASP A 199 22.01 -21.57 -0.51
C ASP A 199 20.82 -21.71 -1.48
N ARG A 200 19.75 -20.92 -1.30
CA ARG A 200 18.54 -21.00 -2.15
C ARG A 200 18.56 -20.09 -3.37
N LYS A 201 19.53 -19.20 -3.52
CA LYS A 201 19.67 -18.24 -4.66
C LYS A 201 18.36 -17.55 -5.05
N ARG A 202 17.48 -17.32 -4.08
CA ARG A 202 16.15 -16.69 -4.30
C ARG A 202 16.21 -15.23 -3.90
N GLU A 203 15.63 -14.38 -4.74
CA GLU A 203 15.52 -12.95 -4.45
C GLU A 203 14.61 -12.68 -3.22
N PRO A 204 14.89 -11.64 -2.44
CA PRO A 204 14.05 -11.24 -1.34
C PRO A 204 12.63 -10.89 -1.83
N ILE A 205 11.61 -11.32 -1.11
CA ILE A 205 10.21 -11.03 -1.42
C ILE A 205 9.71 -9.93 -0.50
N ALA A 206 9.26 -8.81 -1.06
CA ALA A 206 8.61 -7.74 -0.34
C ALA A 206 7.09 -7.82 -0.52
N ILE A 207 6.35 -7.97 0.57
CA ILE A 207 4.90 -8.13 0.56
C ILE A 207 4.28 -6.90 1.21
N LEU A 208 3.48 -6.15 0.45
CA LEU A 208 2.69 -5.03 0.97
C LEU A 208 1.49 -5.57 1.75
N VAL A 209 1.33 -5.14 2.99
CA VAL A 209 0.37 -5.69 3.93
C VAL A 209 -0.43 -4.59 4.61
N TRP A 210 -1.74 -4.74 4.66
CA TRP A 210 -2.62 -3.85 5.42
C TRP A 210 -2.64 -4.20 6.91
N HIS A 211 -2.87 -3.21 7.76
CA HIS A 211 -2.80 -3.31 9.22
C HIS A 211 -1.45 -3.84 9.72
N ILE A 212 -0.37 -3.25 9.21
CA ILE A 212 0.99 -3.70 9.48
C ILE A 212 1.31 -3.82 10.98
N GLN A 213 0.82 -2.92 11.81
CA GLN A 213 1.07 -2.95 13.26
C GLN A 213 0.56 -4.23 13.93
N LYS A 214 -0.68 -4.66 13.59
CA LYS A 214 -1.23 -5.93 14.11
C LYS A 214 -0.45 -7.13 13.58
N LYS A 215 -0.04 -7.08 12.30
CA LYS A 215 0.74 -8.14 11.69
C LYS A 215 2.15 -8.21 12.26
N ALA A 216 2.74 -7.08 12.61
CA ALA A 216 4.02 -6.99 13.30
C ALA A 216 3.97 -7.70 14.66
N GLN A 217 2.97 -7.40 15.48
CA GLN A 217 2.79 -8.05 16.78
C GLN A 217 2.58 -9.56 16.66
N MET A 218 1.81 -10.00 15.65
CA MET A 218 1.63 -11.43 15.39
C MET A 218 2.94 -12.09 14.94
N LEU A 219 3.71 -11.43 14.07
CA LEU A 219 5.00 -11.94 13.62
C LEU A 219 5.99 -12.11 14.78
N GLU A 220 6.04 -11.13 15.70
CA GLU A 220 6.88 -11.23 16.91
C GLU A 220 6.43 -12.37 17.84
N ARG A 221 5.13 -12.59 17.99
CA ARG A 221 4.61 -13.74 18.78
C ARG A 221 5.03 -15.08 18.16
N VAL A 222 4.87 -15.22 16.84
CA VAL A 222 5.27 -16.45 16.12
C VAL A 222 6.77 -16.70 16.29
N ARG A 223 7.59 -15.63 16.28
CA ARG A 223 9.04 -15.73 16.51
C ARG A 223 9.41 -16.06 17.96
N GLY A 224 8.72 -15.42 18.90
CA GLY A 224 9.03 -15.57 20.34
C GLY A 224 8.78 -16.98 20.89
N LYS A 225 7.78 -17.70 20.38
CA LYS A 225 7.49 -19.07 20.82
C LYS A 225 8.62 -20.05 20.50
N LEU A 226 9.26 -19.92 19.34
CA LEU A 226 10.42 -20.75 18.97
C LEU A 226 11.60 -20.60 19.94
N ALA A 227 11.84 -19.40 20.45
CA ALA A 227 12.92 -19.17 21.39
C ALA A 227 12.69 -19.91 22.71
N ILE A 228 11.43 -20.03 23.13
CA ILE A 228 11.06 -20.73 24.38
C ILE A 228 11.18 -22.25 24.20
N ASP A 229 10.71 -22.79 23.07
CA ASP A 229 10.76 -24.23 22.79
C ASP A 229 12.20 -24.74 22.60
N GLN A 230 13.07 -23.93 22.01
CA GLN A 230 14.51 -24.26 21.89
C GLN A 230 15.22 -24.27 23.25
N HIS A 231 14.87 -23.39 24.18
CA HIS A 231 15.42 -23.41 25.54
C HIS A 231 14.86 -24.57 26.35
N ALA A 232 13.58 -24.94 26.18
CA ALA A 232 12.99 -26.09 26.88
C ALA A 232 13.54 -27.44 26.38
N SER A 233 14.05 -27.53 25.17
CA SER A 233 14.65 -28.77 24.66
C SER A 233 16.14 -28.95 25.03
N LEU A 234 16.77 -27.93 25.65
CA LEU A 234 18.18 -27.94 26.09
C LEU A 234 18.30 -28.14 27.61
N THR A 235 17.20 -28.21 28.35
CA THR A 235 17.13 -28.53 29.79
C THR A 235 16.52 -29.90 30.01
#